data_fab04e1e3b715289a84b91c827e5a895
#
_entry.id   fab04e1e3b715289a84b91c827e5a895
#
_cell.length_a   1.000
_cell.length_b   1.000
_cell.length_c   1.000
_cell.angle_alpha   90.00
_cell.angle_beta   90.00
_cell.angle_gamma   90.00
#
_symmetry.space_group_name_H-M   'P 1'
#
loop_
_entity.id
_entity.type
_entity.pdbx_description
1 polymer ?
#
loop_
_entity_poly.entity_id
_entity_poly.type
_entity_poly.pdbx_seq_one_letter_code
_entity_poly.pdbx_strand_id
1 'polypeptide(L)'
;MNLGEKIYKLRKEKGLSQEALAEFVGTTRQAISKWENNQGYPETEKLLLLSNVFEVSIDFLLKDEKTESSADEKGYYVSREMAVGYIANEKKTCKYFGAGFALFALAGIPYTVFQTTTAWKVLGMSICILAGIIALVVSMFISKDEYTILKKESLLFDYEFLKVLTDEYRSMKKKNMVVAIPCTVLFIVGLLILAITVRGIIPWTHYHSLVFLGLSVGLFGFVYSAGTMEAYEILVHNEKYSNSFWFKVKRKAKLKIDKW
;
A
#
# COMPACT_ATOMS: atom_id res chain seq x y z
N MET A 1 14.59 -27.93 -0.67
CA MET A 1 15.68 -28.94 -0.92
C MET A 1 17.01 -28.26 -0.72
N ASN A 2 17.89 -28.86 0.07
CA ASN A 2 19.25 -28.38 0.24
C ASN A 2 20.16 -28.83 -0.92
N LEU A 3 21.42 -28.34 -0.97
CA LEU A 3 22.36 -28.66 -2.05
C LEU A 3 22.56 -30.19 -2.24
N GLY A 4 22.73 -30.94 -1.17
CA GLY A 4 22.97 -32.38 -1.24
C GLY A 4 21.79 -33.15 -1.80
N GLU A 5 20.56 -32.82 -1.37
CA GLU A 5 19.32 -33.38 -1.90
C GLU A 5 19.16 -33.09 -3.41
N LYS A 6 19.55 -31.89 -3.87
CA LYS A 6 19.53 -31.53 -5.29
C LYS A 6 20.52 -32.33 -6.10
N ILE A 7 21.77 -32.45 -5.62
CA ILE A 7 22.81 -33.27 -6.28
C ILE A 7 22.27 -34.70 -6.41
N TYR A 8 21.75 -35.29 -5.33
CA TYR A 8 21.20 -36.63 -5.34
C TYR A 8 20.07 -36.79 -6.37
N LYS A 9 19.10 -35.86 -6.37
CA LYS A 9 17.92 -35.91 -7.26
C LYS A 9 18.34 -35.79 -8.72
N LEU A 10 19.13 -34.77 -9.07
CA LEU A 10 19.59 -34.53 -10.43
C LEU A 10 20.45 -35.68 -10.96
N ARG A 11 21.32 -36.25 -10.12
CA ARG A 11 22.10 -37.45 -10.48
C ARG A 11 21.16 -38.62 -10.81
N LYS A 12 20.14 -38.87 -9.99
CA LYS A 12 19.17 -39.95 -10.23
C LYS A 12 18.35 -39.71 -11.49
N GLU A 13 17.93 -38.49 -11.76
CA GLU A 13 17.21 -38.12 -12.98
C GLU A 13 18.05 -38.34 -14.25
N LYS A 14 19.37 -38.10 -14.19
CA LYS A 14 20.31 -38.42 -15.28
C LYS A 14 20.76 -39.90 -15.30
N GLY A 15 20.26 -40.75 -14.40
CA GLY A 15 20.59 -42.15 -14.34
C GLY A 15 22.06 -42.46 -13.95
N LEU A 16 22.80 -41.51 -13.36
CA LEU A 16 24.20 -41.65 -13.03
C LEU A 16 24.40 -42.35 -11.69
N SER A 17 25.44 -43.19 -11.58
CA SER A 17 25.94 -43.67 -10.29
C SER A 17 26.75 -42.59 -9.60
N GLN A 18 27.01 -42.71 -8.29
CA GLN A 18 27.92 -41.79 -7.58
C GLN A 18 29.31 -41.83 -8.14
N GLU A 19 29.77 -43.00 -8.63
CA GLU A 19 31.06 -43.21 -9.27
C GLU A 19 31.17 -42.46 -10.61
N ALA A 20 30.15 -42.63 -11.46
CA ALA A 20 30.07 -41.93 -12.75
C ALA A 20 30.02 -40.40 -12.57
N LEU A 21 29.26 -39.90 -11.61
CA LEU A 21 29.23 -38.45 -11.32
C LEU A 21 30.56 -37.95 -10.83
N ALA A 22 31.28 -38.76 -9.99
CA ALA A 22 32.57 -38.39 -9.47
C ALA A 22 33.62 -38.26 -10.61
N GLU A 23 33.57 -39.14 -11.59
CA GLU A 23 34.42 -39.09 -12.78
C GLU A 23 34.17 -37.84 -13.62
N PHE A 24 32.87 -37.50 -13.90
CA PHE A 24 32.50 -36.27 -14.65
C PHE A 24 32.96 -34.98 -13.95
N VAL A 25 32.91 -34.95 -12.62
CA VAL A 25 33.29 -33.77 -11.83
C VAL A 25 34.75 -33.74 -11.42
N GLY A 26 35.49 -34.83 -11.74
CA GLY A 26 36.93 -34.95 -11.37
C GLY A 26 37.11 -34.97 -9.85
N THR A 27 36.37 -35.86 -9.14
CA THR A 27 36.44 -36.03 -7.68
C THR A 27 36.29 -37.49 -7.30
N THR A 28 36.21 -37.81 -6.02
CA THR A 28 36.06 -39.18 -5.54
C THR A 28 34.58 -39.51 -5.27
N ARG A 29 34.20 -40.80 -5.41
CA ARG A 29 32.85 -41.28 -5.01
C ARG A 29 32.53 -40.89 -3.56
N GLN A 30 33.51 -40.92 -2.66
CA GLN A 30 33.31 -40.55 -1.25
C GLN A 30 32.96 -39.07 -1.10
N ALA A 31 33.54 -38.19 -1.92
CA ALA A 31 33.21 -36.78 -1.91
C ALA A 31 31.74 -36.56 -2.36
N ILE A 32 31.32 -37.19 -3.45
CA ILE A 32 29.93 -37.14 -3.91
C ILE A 32 28.95 -37.61 -2.81
N SER A 33 29.28 -38.78 -2.18
CA SER A 33 28.49 -39.30 -1.07
C SER A 33 28.36 -38.32 0.11
N LYS A 34 29.47 -37.68 0.49
CA LYS A 34 29.46 -36.66 1.55
C LYS A 34 28.57 -35.45 1.18
N TRP A 35 28.69 -34.97 -0.07
CA TRP A 35 27.87 -33.83 -0.54
C TRP A 35 26.40 -34.17 -0.55
N GLU A 36 25.99 -35.32 -1.06
CA GLU A 36 24.63 -35.81 -1.08
C GLU A 36 24.03 -35.96 0.33
N ASN A 37 24.85 -36.32 1.32
CA ASN A 37 24.42 -36.45 2.72
C ASN A 37 24.64 -35.19 3.57
N ASN A 38 24.94 -34.04 2.95
CA ASN A 38 25.22 -32.77 3.64
C ASN A 38 26.36 -32.81 4.67
N GLN A 39 27.29 -33.73 4.49
CA GLN A 39 28.49 -33.87 5.33
C GLN A 39 29.70 -33.07 4.81
N GLY A 40 29.51 -32.23 3.81
CA GLY A 40 30.47 -31.36 3.19
C GLY A 40 29.88 -30.59 2.01
N TYR A 41 30.66 -29.61 1.54
CA TYR A 41 30.26 -28.79 0.38
C TYR A 41 31.33 -28.95 -0.72
N PRO A 42 30.91 -28.98 -2.02
CA PRO A 42 31.82 -28.92 -3.15
C PRO A 42 32.50 -27.53 -3.21
N GLU A 43 33.76 -27.50 -3.61
CA GLU A 43 34.46 -26.26 -3.92
C GLU A 43 33.81 -25.55 -5.14
N THR A 44 34.06 -24.25 -5.28
CA THR A 44 33.45 -23.43 -6.34
C THR A 44 33.67 -23.99 -7.74
N GLU A 45 34.85 -24.52 -8.00
CA GLU A 45 35.18 -25.15 -9.28
C GLU A 45 34.31 -26.42 -9.54
N LYS A 46 34.11 -27.23 -8.50
CA LYS A 46 33.29 -28.44 -8.57
C LYS A 46 31.78 -28.10 -8.70
N LEU A 47 31.34 -26.99 -8.10
CA LEU A 47 29.97 -26.48 -8.30
C LEU A 47 29.73 -26.08 -9.75
N LEU A 48 30.72 -25.43 -10.40
CA LEU A 48 30.62 -25.08 -11.82
C LEU A 48 30.51 -26.34 -12.70
N LEU A 49 31.34 -27.37 -12.42
CA LEU A 49 31.27 -28.63 -13.15
C LEU A 49 29.94 -29.36 -12.93
N LEU A 50 29.42 -29.40 -11.69
CA LEU A 50 28.09 -29.95 -11.39
C LEU A 50 26.98 -29.21 -12.14
N SER A 51 27.02 -27.86 -12.21
CA SER A 51 26.05 -27.08 -12.94
C SER A 51 26.03 -27.41 -14.44
N ASN A 52 27.23 -27.61 -15.03
CA ASN A 52 27.35 -28.01 -16.42
C ASN A 52 26.87 -29.45 -16.67
N VAL A 53 27.21 -30.41 -15.81
CA VAL A 53 26.80 -31.81 -15.90
C VAL A 53 25.28 -31.94 -15.78
N PHE A 54 24.70 -31.16 -14.89
CA PHE A 54 23.25 -31.19 -14.65
C PHE A 54 22.45 -30.23 -15.55
N GLU A 55 23.12 -29.36 -16.32
CA GLU A 55 22.48 -28.33 -17.18
C GLU A 55 21.59 -27.36 -16.40
N VAL A 56 22.02 -27.02 -15.18
CA VAL A 56 21.33 -26.08 -14.28
C VAL A 56 22.25 -24.93 -13.90
N SER A 57 21.70 -23.79 -13.47
CA SER A 57 22.52 -22.69 -12.99
C SER A 57 23.14 -23.01 -11.63
N ILE A 58 24.32 -22.43 -11.33
CA ILE A 58 24.94 -22.50 -9.98
C ILE A 58 23.97 -21.94 -8.93
N ASP A 59 23.25 -20.90 -9.29
CA ASP A 59 22.23 -20.26 -8.47
C ASP A 59 21.12 -21.26 -8.05
N PHE A 60 20.68 -22.08 -8.98
CA PHE A 60 19.72 -23.16 -8.71
C PHE A 60 20.28 -24.20 -7.72
N LEU A 61 21.57 -24.55 -7.84
CA LEU A 61 22.21 -25.48 -6.92
C LEU A 61 22.34 -24.90 -5.50
N LEU A 62 22.72 -23.63 -5.38
CA LEU A 62 23.03 -22.99 -4.10
C LEU A 62 21.82 -22.47 -3.34
N LYS A 63 20.74 -22.05 -4.02
CA LYS A 63 19.53 -21.60 -3.35
C LYS A 63 18.78 -22.77 -2.75
N ASP A 64 18.65 -22.82 -1.44
CA ASP A 64 17.77 -23.79 -0.78
C ASP A 64 16.31 -23.59 -1.23
N GLU A 65 15.66 -24.66 -1.67
CA GLU A 65 14.20 -24.62 -1.97
C GLU A 65 13.34 -24.23 -0.77
N LYS A 66 13.88 -24.18 0.44
CA LYS A 66 13.24 -23.54 1.59
C LYS A 66 13.13 -22.03 1.45
N THR A 67 13.95 -21.42 0.57
CA THR A 67 13.84 -19.99 0.21
C THR A 67 12.92 -19.80 -1.01
N GLU A 68 12.58 -20.86 -1.75
CA GLU A 68 11.59 -20.82 -2.84
C GLU A 68 10.15 -21.10 -2.37
N SER A 69 9.92 -21.33 -1.06
CA SER A 69 8.57 -21.18 -0.50
C SER A 69 8.05 -19.74 -0.49
N SER A 70 8.85 -18.79 -0.95
CA SER A 70 8.39 -17.44 -1.32
C SER A 70 7.99 -17.31 -2.80
N ALA A 71 8.18 -18.33 -3.64
CA ALA A 71 7.70 -18.33 -5.04
C ALA A 71 6.21 -18.67 -5.16
N ASP A 72 5.54 -19.06 -4.06
CA ASP A 72 4.09 -19.15 -3.96
C ASP A 72 3.45 -17.94 -3.24
N GLU A 73 4.21 -16.94 -2.88
CA GLU A 73 3.68 -15.62 -2.63
C GLU A 73 3.29 -15.00 -3.98
N LYS A 74 2.10 -15.39 -4.47
CA LYS A 74 1.40 -14.75 -5.57
C LYS A 74 1.19 -13.28 -5.22
N GLY A 75 2.22 -12.46 -5.38
CA GLY A 75 2.21 -11.03 -5.11
C GLY A 75 2.59 -10.25 -6.37
N TYR A 76 2.07 -9.04 -6.48
CA TYR A 76 2.42 -8.11 -7.54
C TYR A 76 3.71 -7.38 -7.17
N TYR A 77 4.77 -7.49 -8.01
CA TYR A 77 6.01 -6.74 -7.80
C TYR A 77 5.79 -5.26 -8.10
N VAL A 78 6.14 -4.41 -7.14
CA VAL A 78 5.95 -2.95 -7.23
C VAL A 78 7.30 -2.28 -7.44
N SER A 79 7.47 -1.67 -8.60
CA SER A 79 8.66 -0.86 -8.87
C SER A 79 8.66 0.43 -8.01
N ARG A 80 9.86 1.00 -7.81
CA ARG A 80 10.02 2.28 -7.10
C ARG A 80 9.21 3.41 -7.74
N GLU A 81 9.23 3.48 -9.07
CA GLU A 81 8.49 4.51 -9.82
C GLU A 81 6.99 4.37 -9.62
N MET A 82 6.49 3.13 -9.63
CA MET A 82 5.06 2.86 -9.41
C MET A 82 4.62 3.23 -7.99
N ALA A 83 5.41 2.90 -6.97
CA ALA A 83 5.10 3.26 -5.58
C ALA A 83 5.11 4.78 -5.36
N VAL A 84 6.13 5.49 -5.87
CA VAL A 84 6.24 6.95 -5.79
C VAL A 84 5.11 7.62 -6.58
N GLY A 85 4.81 7.12 -7.79
CA GLY A 85 3.70 7.59 -8.61
C GLY A 85 2.35 7.42 -7.92
N TYR A 86 2.12 6.27 -7.29
CA TYR A 86 0.92 6.01 -6.50
C TYR A 86 0.76 7.01 -5.34
N ILE A 87 1.80 7.20 -4.52
CA ILE A 87 1.77 8.15 -3.40
C ILE A 87 1.48 9.58 -3.89
N ALA A 88 2.11 10.01 -4.98
CA ALA A 88 1.90 11.33 -5.57
C ALA A 88 0.45 11.49 -6.08
N ASN A 89 -0.08 10.46 -6.74
CA ASN A 89 -1.46 10.44 -7.23
C ASN A 89 -2.47 10.49 -6.07
N GLU A 90 -2.28 9.66 -5.04
CA GLU A 90 -3.17 9.66 -3.87
C GLU A 90 -3.14 10.99 -3.11
N LYS A 91 -1.97 11.61 -2.93
CA LYS A 91 -1.86 12.97 -2.35
C LYS A 91 -2.68 13.99 -3.14
N LYS A 92 -2.64 13.92 -4.47
CA LYS A 92 -3.41 14.80 -5.35
C LYS A 92 -4.91 14.52 -5.24
N THR A 93 -5.31 13.27 -5.27
CA THR A 93 -6.71 12.83 -5.10
C THR A 93 -7.26 13.27 -3.75
N CYS A 94 -6.53 13.02 -2.65
CA CYS A 94 -6.94 13.41 -1.30
C CYS A 94 -7.05 14.94 -1.14
N LYS A 95 -6.21 15.72 -1.84
CA LYS A 95 -6.31 17.18 -1.84
C LYS A 95 -7.64 17.67 -2.42
N TYR A 96 -8.04 17.17 -3.58
CA TYR A 96 -9.33 17.56 -4.20
C TYR A 96 -10.51 16.99 -3.43
N PHE A 97 -10.40 15.77 -2.94
CA PHE A 97 -11.41 15.12 -2.14
C PHE A 97 -11.68 15.89 -0.82
N GLY A 98 -10.61 16.24 -0.10
CA GLY A 98 -10.68 17.07 1.10
C GLY A 98 -11.23 18.48 0.81
N ALA A 99 -10.82 19.09 -0.31
CA ALA A 99 -11.34 20.39 -0.73
C ALA A 99 -12.85 20.36 -1.02
N GLY A 100 -13.36 19.27 -1.62
CA GLY A 100 -14.79 19.08 -1.84
C GLY A 100 -15.58 19.11 -0.54
N PHE A 101 -15.16 18.35 0.46
CA PHE A 101 -15.82 18.35 1.78
C PHE A 101 -15.65 19.68 2.53
N ALA A 102 -14.50 20.33 2.40
CA ALA A 102 -14.28 21.66 2.97
C ALA A 102 -15.22 22.71 2.40
N LEU A 103 -15.47 22.68 1.08
CA LEU A 103 -16.42 23.58 0.41
C LEU A 103 -17.87 23.34 0.86
N PHE A 104 -18.25 22.10 1.16
CA PHE A 104 -19.58 21.84 1.75
C PHE A 104 -19.70 22.46 3.15
N ALA A 105 -18.67 22.38 3.98
CA ALA A 105 -18.67 23.05 5.28
C ALA A 105 -18.73 24.57 5.13
N LEU A 106 -18.04 25.17 4.14
CA LEU A 106 -18.07 26.60 3.85
C LEU A 106 -19.47 27.07 3.40
N ALA A 107 -20.32 26.21 2.89
CA ALA A 107 -21.69 26.57 2.48
C ALA A 107 -22.54 27.12 3.65
N GLY A 108 -22.16 26.88 4.90
CA GLY A 108 -22.79 27.47 6.06
C GLY A 108 -22.49 28.96 6.27
N ILE A 109 -21.40 29.49 5.69
CA ILE A 109 -21.02 30.91 5.85
C ILE A 109 -22.08 31.87 5.26
N PRO A 110 -22.54 31.73 3.99
CA PRO A 110 -23.60 32.56 3.44
C PRO A 110 -24.88 32.57 4.27
N TYR A 111 -25.20 31.44 4.90
CA TYR A 111 -26.38 31.36 5.78
C TYR A 111 -26.26 32.27 7.00
N THR A 112 -25.07 32.42 7.57
CA THR A 112 -24.88 33.24 8.78
C THR A 112 -24.60 34.71 8.47
N VAL A 113 -23.97 34.99 7.31
CA VAL A 113 -23.59 36.36 6.91
C VAL A 113 -24.81 37.14 6.35
N PHE A 114 -25.56 36.53 5.43
CA PHE A 114 -26.71 37.20 4.77
C PHE A 114 -28.02 36.97 5.53
N GLN A 115 -28.14 37.47 6.75
CA GLN A 115 -29.31 37.17 7.61
C GLN A 115 -30.65 37.72 7.05
N THR A 116 -30.62 38.84 6.34
CA THR A 116 -31.83 39.55 5.88
C THR A 116 -32.24 39.17 4.46
N THR A 117 -31.35 38.77 3.60
CA THR A 117 -31.60 38.54 2.17
C THR A 117 -31.54 37.07 1.79
N THR A 118 -32.71 36.43 1.64
CA THR A 118 -32.81 35.00 1.33
C THR A 118 -32.15 34.63 0.00
N ALA A 119 -32.26 35.51 -1.02
CA ALA A 119 -31.66 35.24 -2.34
C ALA A 119 -30.11 35.09 -2.27
N TRP A 120 -29.45 35.96 -1.56
CA TRP A 120 -27.97 35.90 -1.42
C TRP A 120 -27.51 34.69 -0.57
N LYS A 121 -28.31 34.30 0.44
CA LYS A 121 -28.06 33.03 1.17
C LYS A 121 -28.03 31.85 0.23
N VAL A 122 -29.13 31.66 -0.50
CA VAL A 122 -29.32 30.52 -1.39
C VAL A 122 -28.27 30.52 -2.49
N LEU A 123 -28.00 31.68 -3.11
CA LEU A 123 -26.97 31.78 -4.15
C LEU A 123 -25.59 31.40 -3.62
N GLY A 124 -25.14 31.94 -2.49
CA GLY A 124 -23.85 31.65 -1.90
C GLY A 124 -23.69 30.19 -1.49
N MET A 125 -24.72 29.60 -0.86
CA MET A 125 -24.74 28.18 -0.51
C MET A 125 -24.64 27.29 -1.76
N SER A 126 -25.44 27.61 -2.82
CA SER A 126 -25.47 26.85 -4.07
C SER A 126 -24.09 26.86 -4.77
N ILE A 127 -23.39 28.00 -4.79
CA ILE A 127 -22.05 28.13 -5.36
C ILE A 127 -21.07 27.22 -4.60
N CYS A 128 -21.06 27.26 -3.27
CA CYS A 128 -20.19 26.43 -2.46
C CYS A 128 -20.46 24.93 -2.66
N ILE A 129 -21.72 24.53 -2.69
CA ILE A 129 -22.12 23.14 -2.91
C ILE A 129 -21.71 22.68 -4.31
N LEU A 130 -21.98 23.48 -5.35
CA LEU A 130 -21.62 23.15 -6.72
C LEU A 130 -20.09 23.00 -6.87
N ALA A 131 -19.32 23.94 -6.32
CA ALA A 131 -17.86 23.87 -6.31
C ALA A 131 -17.36 22.63 -5.55
N GLY A 132 -18.00 22.26 -4.43
CA GLY A 132 -17.69 21.05 -3.69
C GLY A 132 -17.94 19.78 -4.51
N ILE A 133 -19.08 19.70 -5.20
CA ILE A 133 -19.39 18.57 -6.10
C ILE A 133 -18.33 18.48 -7.22
N ILE A 134 -18.01 19.60 -7.87
CA ILE A 134 -16.97 19.63 -8.91
C ILE A 134 -15.64 19.12 -8.37
N ALA A 135 -15.21 19.55 -7.19
CA ALA A 135 -13.96 19.08 -6.58
C ALA A 135 -13.98 17.57 -6.31
N LEU A 136 -15.09 17.01 -5.84
CA LEU A 136 -15.24 15.55 -5.66
C LEU A 136 -15.19 14.80 -6.98
N VAL A 137 -15.90 15.29 -8.01
CA VAL A 137 -15.86 14.68 -9.35
C VAL A 137 -14.43 14.70 -9.91
N VAL A 138 -13.74 15.83 -9.81
CA VAL A 138 -12.33 15.95 -10.24
C VAL A 138 -11.46 14.94 -9.51
N SER A 139 -11.67 14.71 -8.19
CA SER A 139 -10.90 13.73 -7.43
C SER A 139 -11.07 12.31 -7.97
N MET A 140 -12.27 11.94 -8.45
CA MET A 140 -12.52 10.62 -9.04
C MET A 140 -11.78 10.43 -10.37
N PHE A 141 -11.72 11.47 -11.21
CA PHE A 141 -11.00 11.42 -12.50
C PHE A 141 -9.47 11.46 -12.37
N ILE A 142 -8.94 11.97 -11.26
CA ILE A 142 -7.49 11.96 -10.98
C ILE A 142 -7.02 10.56 -10.59
N SER A 143 -7.89 9.75 -9.96
CA SER A 143 -7.55 8.38 -9.58
C SER A 143 -7.30 7.54 -10.83
N LYS A 144 -6.08 7.01 -10.97
CA LYS A 144 -5.69 6.20 -12.12
C LYS A 144 -5.97 4.72 -11.85
N ASP A 145 -6.53 4.04 -12.83
CA ASP A 145 -6.87 2.61 -12.75
C ASP A 145 -5.63 1.71 -12.55
N GLU A 146 -4.46 2.13 -13.07
CA GLU A 146 -3.20 1.40 -12.94
C GLU A 146 -2.80 1.13 -11.47
N TYR A 147 -3.17 2.02 -10.55
CA TYR A 147 -2.88 1.88 -9.11
C TYR A 147 -3.90 1.02 -8.35
N THR A 148 -4.99 0.63 -9.00
CA THR A 148 -6.02 -0.19 -8.38
C THR A 148 -5.50 -1.56 -7.98
N ILE A 149 -4.49 -2.08 -8.69
CA ILE A 149 -3.83 -3.35 -8.38
C ILE A 149 -3.12 -3.33 -7.03
N LEU A 150 -2.53 -2.17 -6.64
CA LEU A 150 -1.85 -2.01 -5.35
C LEU A 150 -2.79 -2.14 -4.14
N LYS A 151 -4.09 -1.88 -4.35
CA LYS A 151 -5.14 -2.01 -3.33
C LYS A 151 -5.79 -3.41 -3.32
N LYS A 152 -5.52 -4.26 -4.32
CA LYS A 152 -6.22 -5.54 -4.52
C LYS A 152 -5.35 -6.77 -4.35
N GLU A 153 -4.06 -6.67 -4.63
CA GLU A 153 -3.12 -7.80 -4.59
C GLU A 153 -2.14 -7.67 -3.43
N SER A 154 -1.52 -8.79 -3.03
CA SER A 154 -0.35 -8.76 -2.16
C SER A 154 0.82 -8.15 -2.91
N LEU A 155 1.60 -7.27 -2.26
CA LEU A 155 2.67 -6.53 -2.91
C LEU A 155 4.03 -7.11 -2.52
N LEU A 156 4.92 -7.20 -3.51
CA LEU A 156 6.31 -7.58 -3.34
C LEU A 156 7.20 -6.36 -3.65
N PHE A 157 8.18 -6.12 -2.81
CA PHE A 157 9.11 -5.00 -2.93
C PHE A 157 10.55 -5.48 -2.80
N ASP A 158 11.46 -4.74 -3.42
CA ASP A 158 12.88 -4.82 -3.07
C ASP A 158 13.09 -4.50 -1.60
N TYR A 159 13.90 -5.30 -0.90
CA TYR A 159 14.17 -5.13 0.53
C TYR A 159 14.72 -3.73 0.87
N GLU A 160 15.68 -3.23 0.09
CA GLU A 160 16.25 -1.90 0.31
C GLU A 160 15.24 -0.79 0.10
N PHE A 161 14.42 -0.91 -0.95
CA PHE A 161 13.37 0.06 -1.22
C PHE A 161 12.28 0.06 -0.14
N LEU A 162 11.86 -1.11 0.33
CA LEU A 162 10.88 -1.23 1.41
C LEU A 162 11.38 -0.59 2.70
N LYS A 163 12.67 -0.71 3.01
CA LYS A 163 13.29 -0.04 4.16
C LYS A 163 13.20 1.47 4.05
N VAL A 164 13.60 2.04 2.91
CA VAL A 164 13.49 3.48 2.65
C VAL A 164 12.04 3.96 2.76
N LEU A 165 11.09 3.24 2.15
CA LEU A 165 9.67 3.56 2.20
C LEU A 165 9.11 3.52 3.63
N THR A 166 9.58 2.57 4.44
CA THR A 166 9.19 2.45 5.86
C THR A 166 9.70 3.63 6.69
N ASP A 167 10.91 4.10 6.43
CA ASP A 167 11.48 5.26 7.14
C ASP A 167 10.77 6.55 6.72
N GLU A 168 10.45 6.71 5.43
CA GLU A 168 9.59 7.80 4.94
C GLU A 168 8.21 7.78 5.60
N TYR A 169 7.56 6.61 5.68
CA TYR A 169 6.28 6.43 6.36
C TYR A 169 6.35 6.89 7.82
N ARG A 170 7.39 6.47 8.57
CA ARG A 170 7.57 6.89 9.97
C ARG A 170 7.73 8.40 10.12
N SER A 171 8.50 9.03 9.24
CA SER A 171 8.69 10.47 9.20
C SER A 171 7.38 11.20 8.88
N MET A 172 6.68 10.75 7.83
CA MET A 172 5.39 11.31 7.43
C MET A 172 4.32 11.13 8.49
N LYS A 173 4.29 9.98 9.19
CA LYS A 173 3.36 9.73 10.29
C LYS A 173 3.49 10.77 11.39
N LYS A 174 4.72 11.10 11.80
CA LYS A 174 4.96 12.15 12.81
C LYS A 174 4.47 13.52 12.32
N LYS A 175 4.81 13.91 11.09
CA LYS A 175 4.39 15.20 10.49
C LYS A 175 2.87 15.29 10.35
N ASN A 176 2.23 14.22 9.86
CA ASN A 176 0.78 14.19 9.69
C ASN A 176 0.02 14.22 11.04
N MET A 177 0.53 13.59 12.09
CA MET A 177 -0.08 13.68 13.42
C MET A 177 -0.15 15.13 13.93
N VAL A 178 0.91 15.94 13.71
CA VAL A 178 0.96 17.35 14.13
C VAL A 178 -0.13 18.18 13.43
N VAL A 179 -0.53 17.81 12.21
CA VAL A 179 -1.60 18.50 11.46
C VAL A 179 -2.96 17.86 11.74
N ALA A 180 -3.04 16.52 11.71
CA ALA A 180 -4.30 15.80 11.83
C ALA A 180 -4.98 16.03 13.19
N ILE A 181 -4.22 16.01 14.30
CA ILE A 181 -4.79 16.16 15.64
C ILE A 181 -5.47 17.54 15.82
N PRO A 182 -4.81 18.68 15.58
CA PRO A 182 -5.46 19.99 15.69
C PRO A 182 -6.67 20.13 14.74
N CYS A 183 -6.56 19.63 13.51
CA CYS A 183 -7.66 19.67 12.53
C CYS A 183 -8.86 18.84 13.01
N THR A 184 -8.63 17.66 13.58
CA THR A 184 -9.71 16.82 14.13
C THR A 184 -10.36 17.48 15.33
N VAL A 185 -9.58 18.07 16.23
CA VAL A 185 -10.10 18.81 17.41
C VAL A 185 -10.95 19.99 16.94
N LEU A 186 -10.45 20.79 15.99
CA LEU A 186 -11.15 21.93 15.42
C LEU A 186 -12.48 21.53 14.79
N PHE A 187 -12.49 20.41 14.05
CA PHE A 187 -13.69 19.84 13.45
C PHE A 187 -14.72 19.40 14.51
N ILE A 188 -14.29 18.65 15.54
CA ILE A 188 -15.16 18.18 16.61
C ILE A 188 -15.75 19.35 17.40
N VAL A 189 -14.94 20.32 17.77
CA VAL A 189 -15.36 21.53 18.49
C VAL A 189 -16.39 22.31 17.66
N GLY A 190 -16.13 22.48 16.36
CA GLY A 190 -17.08 23.13 15.47
C GLY A 190 -18.44 22.41 15.40
N LEU A 191 -18.44 21.08 15.31
CA LEU A 191 -19.67 20.28 15.34
C LEU A 191 -20.44 20.43 16.67
N LEU A 192 -19.72 20.44 17.80
CA LEU A 192 -20.33 20.62 19.11
C LEU A 192 -21.02 22.00 19.23
N ILE A 193 -20.33 23.06 18.80
CA ILE A 193 -20.91 24.41 18.80
C ILE A 193 -22.19 24.44 17.93
N LEU A 194 -22.15 23.87 16.74
CA LEU A 194 -23.35 23.81 15.88
C LEU A 194 -24.48 23.00 16.53
N ALA A 195 -24.17 21.87 17.15
CA ALA A 195 -25.19 21.06 17.84
C ALA A 195 -25.86 21.82 18.98
N ILE A 196 -25.10 22.59 19.77
CA ILE A 196 -25.62 23.44 20.85
C ILE A 196 -26.46 24.59 20.29
N THR A 197 -26.04 25.19 19.18
CA THR A 197 -26.76 26.26 18.51
C THR A 197 -28.11 25.76 17.91
N VAL A 198 -28.08 24.60 17.25
CA VAL A 198 -29.32 24.00 16.70
C VAL A 198 -30.34 23.67 17.79
N ARG A 199 -29.86 23.29 18.98
CA ARG A 199 -30.74 23.08 20.16
C ARG A 199 -31.29 24.37 20.77
N GLY A 200 -30.94 25.54 20.24
CA GLY A 200 -31.42 26.84 20.71
C GLY A 200 -30.78 27.34 22.00
N ILE A 201 -29.72 26.68 22.49
CA ILE A 201 -28.99 27.09 23.70
C ILE A 201 -28.16 28.34 23.41
N ILE A 202 -27.57 28.41 22.22
CA ILE A 202 -26.83 29.59 21.71
C ILE A 202 -27.59 30.14 20.53
N PRO A 203 -27.88 31.47 20.48
CA PRO A 203 -28.57 32.07 19.34
C PRO A 203 -27.64 32.15 18.12
N TRP A 204 -28.23 32.04 16.92
CA TRP A 204 -27.49 32.24 15.68
C TRP A 204 -26.94 33.66 15.58
N THR A 205 -25.63 33.79 15.35
CA THR A 205 -24.91 35.05 15.20
C THR A 205 -23.99 35.02 13.99
N HIS A 206 -23.49 36.19 13.57
CA HIS A 206 -22.47 36.26 12.50
C HIS A 206 -21.20 35.51 12.85
N TYR A 207 -20.86 35.34 14.11
CA TYR A 207 -19.67 34.62 14.57
C TYR A 207 -19.69 33.13 14.21
N HIS A 208 -20.86 32.55 13.90
CA HIS A 208 -20.94 31.17 13.41
C HIS A 208 -20.25 30.98 12.04
N SER A 209 -20.00 32.07 11.28
CA SER A 209 -19.14 32.02 10.08
C SER A 209 -17.73 31.52 10.38
N LEU A 210 -17.17 31.90 11.54
CA LEU A 210 -15.87 31.40 12.01
C LEU A 210 -15.93 29.92 12.37
N VAL A 211 -17.05 29.45 12.90
CA VAL A 211 -17.29 28.01 13.18
C VAL A 211 -17.28 27.20 11.89
N PHE A 212 -17.99 27.67 10.86
CA PHE A 212 -17.99 27.01 9.54
C PHE A 212 -16.63 27.05 8.86
N LEU A 213 -15.87 28.14 9.01
CA LEU A 213 -14.49 28.23 8.53
C LEU A 213 -13.60 27.21 9.26
N GLY A 214 -13.72 27.10 10.58
CA GLY A 214 -13.00 26.13 11.38
C GLY A 214 -13.35 24.68 11.00
N LEU A 215 -14.62 24.38 10.81
CA LEU A 215 -15.09 23.09 10.31
C LEU A 215 -14.50 22.75 8.94
N SER A 216 -14.46 23.71 8.03
CA SER A 216 -13.88 23.52 6.68
C SER A 216 -12.40 23.19 6.76
N VAL A 217 -11.61 23.98 7.50
CA VAL A 217 -10.15 23.74 7.70
C VAL A 217 -9.92 22.41 8.41
N GLY A 218 -10.68 22.13 9.47
CA GLY A 218 -10.58 20.90 10.23
C GLY A 218 -10.88 19.66 9.37
N LEU A 219 -11.94 19.71 8.60
CA LEU A 219 -12.36 18.62 7.72
C LEU A 219 -11.36 18.40 6.58
N PHE A 220 -10.86 19.48 5.94
CA PHE A 220 -9.83 19.39 4.92
C PHE A 220 -8.56 18.71 5.47
N GLY A 221 -8.03 19.23 6.60
CA GLY A 221 -6.79 18.71 7.18
C GLY A 221 -6.92 17.25 7.64
N PHE A 222 -8.06 16.89 8.21
CA PHE A 222 -8.34 15.51 8.60
C PHE A 222 -8.36 14.57 7.38
N VAL A 223 -9.18 14.88 6.36
CA VAL A 223 -9.32 14.04 5.16
C VAL A 223 -8.00 13.92 4.40
N TYR A 224 -7.29 15.02 4.22
CA TYR A 224 -5.99 15.02 3.54
C TYR A 224 -4.93 14.19 4.30
N SER A 225 -4.85 14.36 5.62
CA SER A 225 -3.90 13.60 6.45
C SER A 225 -4.25 12.11 6.50
N ALA A 226 -5.52 11.77 6.67
CA ALA A 226 -5.97 10.37 6.71
C ALA A 226 -5.68 9.65 5.39
N GLY A 227 -6.08 10.25 4.26
CA GLY A 227 -5.88 9.62 2.96
C GLY A 227 -4.40 9.50 2.55
N THR A 228 -3.56 10.50 2.88
CA THR A 228 -2.12 10.37 2.63
C THR A 228 -1.46 9.30 3.49
N MET A 229 -1.91 9.12 4.74
CA MET A 229 -1.42 8.04 5.60
C MET A 229 -1.86 6.68 5.10
N GLU A 230 -3.11 6.52 4.67
CA GLU A 230 -3.63 5.28 4.10
C GLU A 230 -2.81 4.83 2.88
N ALA A 231 -2.41 5.78 2.00
CA ALA A 231 -1.58 5.47 0.85
C ALA A 231 -0.22 4.83 1.23
N TYR A 232 0.45 5.36 2.23
CA TYR A 232 1.68 4.75 2.74
C TYR A 232 1.43 3.43 3.46
N GLU A 233 0.35 3.32 4.22
CA GLU A 233 0.02 2.13 5.00
C GLU A 233 -0.27 0.93 4.10
N ILE A 234 -0.95 1.13 2.97
CA ILE A 234 -1.19 0.10 1.95
C ILE A 234 0.12 -0.46 1.41
N LEU A 235 1.14 0.38 1.18
CA LEU A 235 2.42 -0.07 0.66
C LEU A 235 3.30 -0.74 1.73
N VAL A 236 3.39 -0.14 2.92
CA VAL A 236 4.33 -0.58 3.98
C VAL A 236 3.79 -1.77 4.79
N HIS A 237 2.48 -1.80 5.07
CA HIS A 237 1.83 -2.85 5.87
C HIS A 237 0.96 -3.79 5.02
N ASN A 238 1.35 -4.02 3.77
CA ASN A 238 0.60 -4.84 2.84
C ASN A 238 0.30 -6.26 3.36
N GLU A 239 1.21 -6.90 4.10
CA GLU A 239 0.98 -8.20 4.72
C GLU A 239 -0.22 -8.20 5.68
N LYS A 240 -0.38 -7.15 6.49
CA LYS A 240 -1.55 -6.99 7.36
C LYS A 240 -2.81 -6.74 6.55
N TYR A 241 -2.70 -5.98 5.47
CA TYR A 241 -3.79 -5.68 4.55
C TYR A 241 -4.23 -6.93 3.79
N SER A 242 -3.29 -7.71 3.24
CA SER A 242 -3.54 -8.96 2.53
C SER A 242 -4.10 -10.06 3.46
N ASN A 243 -3.77 -10.03 4.74
CA ASN A 243 -4.30 -10.93 5.77
C ASN A 243 -5.64 -10.50 6.36
N SER A 244 -6.10 -9.28 6.07
CA SER A 244 -7.40 -8.78 6.52
C SER A 244 -8.55 -9.66 6.02
N PHE A 245 -9.55 -9.91 6.88
CA PHE A 245 -10.76 -10.67 6.53
C PHE A 245 -11.46 -10.10 5.28
N TRP A 246 -11.61 -8.78 5.18
CA TRP A 246 -12.22 -8.12 4.05
C TRP A 246 -11.46 -8.27 2.74
N PHE A 247 -10.13 -8.27 2.79
CA PHE A 247 -9.29 -8.53 1.62
C PHE A 247 -9.50 -9.97 1.12
N LYS A 248 -9.48 -10.96 2.03
CA LYS A 248 -9.72 -12.37 1.71
C LYS A 248 -11.11 -12.60 1.11
N VAL A 249 -12.14 -11.91 1.61
CA VAL A 249 -13.50 -11.99 1.07
C VAL A 249 -13.58 -11.39 -0.34
N LYS A 250 -13.01 -10.17 -0.56
CA LYS A 250 -12.97 -9.54 -1.88
C LYS A 250 -12.20 -10.38 -2.90
N ARG A 251 -11.06 -10.96 -2.51
CA ARG A 251 -10.27 -11.85 -3.36
C ARG A 251 -11.04 -13.12 -3.76
N LYS A 252 -11.73 -13.75 -2.81
CA LYS A 252 -12.59 -14.92 -3.10
C LYS A 252 -13.75 -14.58 -4.02
N ALA A 253 -14.38 -13.42 -3.86
CA ALA A 253 -15.46 -12.96 -4.72
C ALA A 253 -14.95 -12.70 -6.17
N LYS A 254 -13.79 -12.04 -6.32
CA LYS A 254 -13.17 -11.80 -7.63
C LYS A 254 -12.80 -13.09 -8.35
N LEU A 255 -12.16 -14.06 -7.65
CA LEU A 255 -11.82 -15.37 -8.22
C LEU A 255 -13.03 -16.19 -8.67
N LYS A 256 -14.22 -15.90 -8.15
CA LYS A 256 -15.48 -16.48 -8.64
C LYS A 256 -15.98 -15.77 -9.90
N ILE A 257 -15.81 -14.45 -10.00
CA ILE A 257 -16.25 -13.65 -11.17
C ILE A 257 -15.34 -13.92 -12.37
N ASP A 258 -14.03 -14.04 -12.17
CA ASP A 258 -13.04 -14.29 -13.25
C ASP A 258 -13.13 -15.74 -13.81
N LYS A 259 -13.96 -16.60 -13.20
CA LYS A 259 -14.23 -17.98 -13.65
C LYS A 259 -15.53 -18.12 -14.45
N TRP A 260 -16.25 -17.03 -14.66
CA TRP A 260 -17.44 -16.91 -15.50
C TRP A 260 -17.13 -16.09 -16.77
#